data_597e4573358d3f9547940722fc91d028
#
_entry.id   597e4573358d3f9547940722fc91d028
#
_cell.length_a   1.000
_cell.length_b   1.000
_cell.length_c   1.000
_cell.angle_alpha   90.00
_cell.angle_beta   90.00
_cell.angle_gamma   90.00
#
_symmetry.space_group_name_H-M   'P 1'
#
loop_
_entity.id
_entity.type
_entity.pdbx_description
1 polymer ?
#
loop_
_entity_poly.entity_id
_entity_poly.type
_entity_poly.pdbx_seq_one_letter_code
_entity_poly.pdbx_strand_id
1 'polypeptide(L)'
;MKHAPILMILAAGGLFGWFAPDLSERGKAPGPAKAEQAQADAAHDEPQAALLQSSWNEGEVVLTRALDGHFYAEVSVDGVSAHMLVDTGASVIALTADDADRLGVRWNPGEVRPVAKGASGTVYGVPARLEHVQLGEIEADGVEAVVVPEGLGISLLGQSFLSKVGRVEMSDDRMTLGG
;
A
#
# COMPACT_ATOMS: atom_id res chain seq x y z
N MET A 1 29.69 -14.93 -34.47
CA MET A 1 29.50 -13.56 -34.95
C MET A 1 28.25 -13.02 -34.30
N LYS A 2 28.39 -12.36 -33.14
CA LYS A 2 28.34 -10.91 -32.92
C LYS A 2 26.97 -10.33 -33.26
N HIS A 3 26.15 -9.88 -32.30
CA HIS A 3 26.19 -8.54 -31.73
C HIS A 3 25.21 -8.43 -30.55
N ALA A 4 25.68 -7.97 -29.40
CA ALA A 4 24.87 -7.45 -28.32
C ALA A 4 24.54 -5.98 -28.58
N PRO A 5 23.38 -5.46 -28.22
CA PRO A 5 23.18 -4.04 -28.06
C PRO A 5 23.36 -3.63 -26.59
N ILE A 6 24.27 -2.73 -26.38
CA ILE A 6 24.53 -1.97 -25.16
C ILE A 6 23.37 -1.03 -24.90
N LEU A 7 22.74 -1.16 -23.73
CA LEU A 7 21.76 -0.21 -23.26
C LEU A 7 22.46 0.93 -22.51
N MET A 8 22.45 2.11 -23.11
CA MET A 8 23.02 3.36 -22.57
C MET A 8 22.09 3.93 -21.50
N ILE A 9 22.51 3.94 -20.24
CA ILE A 9 21.84 4.63 -19.16
C ILE A 9 22.34 6.07 -19.16
N LEU A 10 21.46 7.00 -19.51
CA LEU A 10 21.70 8.45 -19.36
C LEU A 10 21.36 8.86 -17.91
N ALA A 11 22.40 9.12 -17.12
CA ALA A 11 22.29 9.80 -15.85
C ALA A 11 22.14 11.30 -16.09
N ALA A 12 20.96 11.87 -15.79
CA ALA A 12 20.77 13.29 -15.72
C ALA A 12 21.11 13.79 -14.32
N GLY A 13 22.32 14.33 -14.15
CA GLY A 13 22.72 15.06 -12.96
C GLY A 13 22.11 16.45 -12.95
N GLY A 14 21.22 16.73 -11.98
CA GLY A 14 20.71 18.05 -11.69
C GLY A 14 21.62 18.78 -10.70
N LEU A 15 22.20 19.88 -11.16
CA LEU A 15 22.94 20.86 -10.36
C LEU A 15 22.01 21.60 -9.41
N PHE A 16 22.13 21.36 -8.12
CA PHE A 16 21.53 22.24 -7.11
C PHE A 16 22.50 23.38 -6.79
N GLY A 17 22.13 24.57 -7.25
CA GLY A 17 22.80 25.82 -6.94
C GLY A 17 22.64 26.17 -5.46
N TRP A 18 23.75 26.44 -4.85
CA TRP A 18 23.95 27.00 -3.52
C TRP A 18 23.47 28.44 -3.49
N PHE A 19 22.42 28.73 -2.75
CA PHE A 19 22.04 30.08 -2.39
C PHE A 19 22.04 30.19 -0.86
N ALA A 20 23.11 30.78 -0.33
CA ALA A 20 23.21 31.20 1.05
C ALA A 20 22.73 32.66 1.19
N PRO A 21 21.80 32.99 2.08
CA PRO A 21 21.57 34.37 2.46
C PRO A 21 22.44 34.75 3.65
N ASP A 22 23.05 35.91 3.46
CA ASP A 22 23.91 36.68 4.34
C ASP A 22 23.25 37.03 5.69
N LEU A 23 23.94 36.75 6.79
CA LEU A 23 23.59 37.12 8.14
C LEU A 23 24.41 38.38 8.56
N SER A 24 23.88 39.54 8.32
CA SER A 24 24.32 40.71 9.04
C SER A 24 23.31 41.85 8.95
N GLU A 25 22.51 42.03 9.98
CA GLU A 25 22.31 43.38 10.57
C GLU A 25 21.76 43.28 12.00
N ARG A 26 22.49 43.91 12.86
CA ARG A 26 22.24 44.18 14.27
C ARG A 26 21.20 45.25 14.43
N GLY A 27 20.35 45.10 15.42
CA GLY A 27 19.90 46.31 16.07
C GLY A 27 18.53 46.33 16.72
N LYS A 28 18.55 46.31 18.03
CA LYS A 28 17.68 47.10 18.91
C LYS A 28 16.43 46.47 19.48
N ALA A 29 16.58 46.10 20.74
CA ALA A 29 15.47 45.88 21.67
C ALA A 29 14.74 47.23 21.94
N PRO A 30 13.44 47.20 22.20
CA PRO A 30 12.88 47.83 23.39
C PRO A 30 11.92 46.91 24.18
N GLY A 31 11.93 47.12 25.45
CA GLY A 31 11.40 46.51 26.61
C GLY A 31 9.87 46.33 26.77
N PRO A 32 9.41 45.99 27.98
CA PRO A 32 8.28 45.09 28.18
C PRO A 32 6.94 45.82 28.26
N ALA A 33 5.89 45.20 27.66
CA ALA A 33 4.52 45.60 27.96
C ALA A 33 3.55 44.40 27.90
N LYS A 34 3.00 44.14 29.09
CA LYS A 34 1.68 43.58 29.38
C LYS A 34 1.34 42.18 28.91
N ALA A 35 1.24 41.33 29.93
CA ALA A 35 0.44 40.13 29.97
C ALA A 35 -1.03 40.45 29.61
N GLU A 36 -1.54 39.74 28.57
CA GLU A 36 -2.96 39.54 28.40
C GLU A 36 -3.16 38.05 28.04
N GLN A 37 -3.92 37.38 28.87
CA GLN A 37 -4.28 36.02 28.81
C GLN A 37 -5.09 35.78 27.54
N ALA A 38 -4.55 34.96 26.62
CA ALA A 38 -5.35 34.27 25.64
C ALA A 38 -5.12 32.79 25.86
N GLN A 39 -6.18 32.10 26.25
CA GLN A 39 -6.25 30.64 26.32
C GLN A 39 -5.88 30.07 24.94
N ALA A 40 -4.76 29.40 24.91
CA ALA A 40 -4.40 28.59 23.75
C ALA A 40 -5.26 27.33 23.80
N ASP A 41 -6.18 27.24 22.86
CA ASP A 41 -6.78 25.98 22.42
C ASP A 41 -5.64 25.04 22.03
N ALA A 42 -5.53 23.96 22.76
CA ALA A 42 -4.69 22.83 22.41
C ALA A 42 -5.28 22.20 21.14
N ALA A 43 -4.77 22.63 19.98
CA ALA A 43 -4.95 21.88 18.74
C ALA A 43 -4.24 20.55 18.93
N HIS A 44 -5.03 19.51 19.14
CA HIS A 44 -4.59 18.13 19.07
C HIS A 44 -4.05 17.90 17.66
N ASP A 45 -2.78 17.60 17.61
CA ASP A 45 -2.09 17.05 16.43
C ASP A 45 -2.67 15.66 16.21
N GLU A 46 -3.78 15.58 15.49
CA GLU A 46 -4.36 14.32 15.02
C GLU A 46 -3.41 13.75 13.96
N PRO A 47 -2.87 12.54 14.18
CA PRO A 47 -1.98 11.94 13.16
C PRO A 47 -2.76 11.68 11.88
N GLN A 48 -2.09 11.86 10.77
CA GLN A 48 -2.51 11.70 9.36
C GLN A 48 -3.20 10.35 8.98
N ALA A 49 -3.73 9.61 9.93
CA ALA A 49 -4.56 8.43 9.71
C ALA A 49 -5.95 8.75 9.10
N ALA A 50 -6.34 10.01 9.05
CA ALA A 50 -7.68 10.43 8.57
C ALA A 50 -7.82 10.56 7.05
N LEU A 51 -6.80 10.28 6.25
CA LEU A 51 -6.86 10.41 4.79
C LEU A 51 -7.19 9.10 4.04
N LEU A 52 -7.42 8.02 4.75
CA LEU A 52 -7.93 6.77 4.17
C LEU A 52 -9.45 6.67 4.35
N GLN A 53 -10.18 7.74 4.04
CA GLN A 53 -11.64 7.65 3.98
C GLN A 53 -12.02 7.03 2.65
N SER A 54 -12.21 5.70 2.65
CA SER A 54 -13.02 5.04 1.65
C SER A 54 -14.46 5.56 1.80
N SER A 55 -14.96 6.29 0.81
CA SER A 55 -16.37 6.67 0.76
C SER A 55 -17.15 5.44 0.28
N TRP A 56 -17.94 4.89 1.16
CA TRP A 56 -18.84 3.76 0.88
C TRP A 56 -20.09 4.30 0.18
N ASN A 57 -20.24 3.98 -1.10
CA ASN A 57 -21.54 3.96 -1.76
C ASN A 57 -22.05 2.51 -1.66
N GLU A 58 -23.36 2.28 -1.59
CA GLU A 58 -23.93 0.93 -1.44
C GLU A 58 -23.29 -0.03 -2.45
N GLY A 59 -22.52 -1.01 -1.95
CA GLY A 59 -21.85 -2.03 -2.76
C GLY A 59 -20.55 -1.62 -3.47
N GLU A 60 -20.06 -0.40 -3.31
CA GLU A 60 -18.81 0.07 -3.92
C GLU A 60 -17.73 0.42 -2.87
N VAL A 61 -16.49 0.07 -3.18
CA VAL A 61 -15.31 0.49 -2.42
C VAL A 61 -14.46 1.43 -3.27
N VAL A 62 -14.22 2.64 -2.79
CA VAL A 62 -13.38 3.63 -3.47
C VAL A 62 -12.06 3.78 -2.72
N LEU A 63 -10.97 3.47 -3.40
CA LEU A 63 -9.61 3.61 -2.90
C LEU A 63 -8.95 4.85 -3.52
N THR A 64 -8.19 5.59 -2.72
CA THR A 64 -7.40 6.72 -3.19
C THR A 64 -5.96 6.27 -3.45
N ARG A 65 -5.35 6.77 -4.53
CA ARG A 65 -3.96 6.49 -4.86
C ARG A 65 -3.03 7.05 -3.79
N ALA A 66 -2.16 6.22 -3.26
CA ALA A 66 -1.14 6.63 -2.31
C ALA A 66 -0.02 7.43 -2.98
N LEU A 67 0.83 8.08 -2.17
CA LEU A 67 1.92 8.94 -2.65
C LEU A 67 2.97 8.18 -3.48
N ASP A 68 3.08 6.88 -3.29
CA ASP A 68 3.95 5.98 -4.06
C ASP A 68 3.33 5.52 -5.39
N GLY A 69 2.11 5.98 -5.69
CA GLY A 69 1.40 5.68 -6.93
C GLY A 69 0.56 4.40 -6.89
N HIS A 70 0.49 3.71 -5.76
CA HIS A 70 -0.25 2.45 -5.61
C HIS A 70 -1.60 2.64 -4.91
N PHE A 71 -2.44 1.61 -4.96
CA PHE A 71 -3.69 1.52 -4.23
C PHE A 71 -3.57 0.46 -3.14
N TYR A 72 -4.03 0.79 -1.95
CA TYR A 72 -4.02 -0.08 -0.79
C TYR A 72 -5.41 -0.26 -0.24
N ALA A 73 -5.69 -1.43 0.32
CA ALA A 73 -6.97 -1.78 0.90
C ALA A 73 -6.80 -2.48 2.25
N GLU A 74 -7.70 -2.20 3.18
CA GLU A 74 -7.87 -2.96 4.41
C GLU A 74 -8.80 -4.13 4.12
N VAL A 75 -8.24 -5.32 4.02
CA VAL A 75 -8.95 -6.56 3.68
C VAL A 75 -9.12 -7.39 4.92
N SER A 76 -10.35 -7.81 5.22
CA SER A 76 -10.62 -8.75 6.30
C SER A 76 -10.55 -10.17 5.77
N VAL A 77 -9.81 -11.03 6.48
CA VAL A 77 -9.76 -12.46 6.25
C VAL A 77 -10.21 -13.13 7.54
N ASP A 78 -11.32 -13.86 7.49
CA ASP A 78 -11.92 -14.54 8.65
C ASP A 78 -12.09 -13.61 9.87
N GLY A 79 -12.39 -12.32 9.62
CA GLY A 79 -12.60 -11.31 10.65
C GLY A 79 -11.33 -10.61 11.14
N VAL A 80 -10.14 -10.94 10.61
CA VAL A 80 -8.88 -10.26 10.92
C VAL A 80 -8.43 -9.41 9.75
N SER A 81 -8.15 -8.12 9.97
CA SER A 81 -7.78 -7.19 8.90
C SER A 81 -6.29 -7.27 8.55
N ALA A 82 -6.00 -7.13 7.26
CA ALA A 82 -4.66 -6.98 6.71
C ALA A 82 -4.61 -5.83 5.72
N HIS A 83 -3.54 -5.04 5.78
CA HIS A 83 -3.26 -3.99 4.81
C HIS A 83 -2.60 -4.60 3.57
N MET A 84 -3.25 -4.52 2.42
CA MET A 84 -2.79 -5.16 1.18
C MET A 84 -2.67 -4.16 0.04
N LEU A 85 -1.66 -4.35 -0.80
CA LEU A 85 -1.53 -3.67 -2.10
C LEU A 85 -2.54 -4.30 -3.08
N VAL A 86 -3.35 -3.49 -3.75
CA VAL A 86 -4.23 -3.96 -4.83
C VAL A 86 -3.39 -4.18 -6.09
N ASP A 87 -3.21 -5.45 -6.48
CA ASP A 87 -2.35 -5.83 -7.61
C ASP A 87 -3.14 -6.62 -8.66
N THR A 88 -3.54 -5.92 -9.73
CA THR A 88 -4.25 -6.54 -10.86
C THR A 88 -3.36 -7.49 -11.69
N GLY A 89 -2.06 -7.46 -11.48
CA GLY A 89 -1.07 -8.35 -12.11
C GLY A 89 -0.85 -9.65 -11.34
N ALA A 90 -1.24 -9.71 -10.07
CA ALA A 90 -1.17 -10.93 -9.27
C ALA A 90 -2.34 -11.86 -9.57
N SER A 91 -2.09 -13.13 -9.86
CA SER A 91 -3.15 -14.10 -10.17
C SER A 91 -3.97 -14.50 -8.95
N VAL A 92 -3.36 -14.53 -7.78
CA VAL A 92 -4.00 -14.91 -6.50
C VAL A 92 -3.63 -13.91 -5.41
N ILE A 93 -4.31 -13.96 -4.27
CA ILE A 93 -3.87 -13.24 -3.07
C ILE A 93 -2.49 -13.81 -2.69
N ALA A 94 -1.50 -12.92 -2.48
CA ALA A 94 -0.20 -13.30 -1.98
C ALA A 94 -0.01 -12.70 -0.58
N LEU A 95 0.17 -13.55 0.42
CA LEU A 95 0.37 -13.14 1.81
C LEU A 95 1.85 -13.19 2.15
N THR A 96 2.35 -12.19 2.86
CA THR A 96 3.61 -12.31 3.59
C THR A 96 3.49 -13.39 4.68
N ALA A 97 4.61 -13.93 5.15
CA ALA A 97 4.58 -14.86 6.29
C ALA A 97 3.94 -14.22 7.53
N ASP A 98 4.32 -12.98 7.84
CA ASP A 98 3.81 -12.24 9.00
C ASP A 98 2.30 -12.02 8.92
N ASP A 99 1.76 -11.67 7.76
CA ASP A 99 0.33 -11.53 7.56
C ASP A 99 -0.38 -12.88 7.64
N ALA A 100 0.17 -13.93 7.02
CA ALA A 100 -0.40 -15.26 7.10
C ALA A 100 -0.54 -15.74 8.55
N ASP A 101 0.51 -15.55 9.36
CA ASP A 101 0.51 -15.90 10.78
C ASP A 101 -0.51 -15.07 11.57
N ARG A 102 -0.58 -13.75 11.33
CA ARG A 102 -1.50 -12.83 11.99
C ARG A 102 -2.97 -13.12 11.62
N LEU A 103 -3.22 -13.50 10.38
CA LEU A 103 -4.54 -13.88 9.87
C LEU A 103 -4.94 -15.32 10.28
N GLY A 104 -4.06 -16.08 10.93
CA GLY A 104 -4.31 -17.47 11.31
C GLY A 104 -4.30 -18.45 10.15
N VAL A 105 -3.76 -18.05 8.99
CA VAL A 105 -3.63 -18.93 7.82
C VAL A 105 -2.54 -19.96 8.09
N ARG A 106 -2.91 -21.24 8.09
CA ARG A 106 -1.95 -22.32 8.34
C ARG A 106 -1.11 -22.59 7.12
N TRP A 107 0.18 -22.57 7.28
CA TRP A 107 1.16 -22.91 6.26
C TRP A 107 2.37 -23.62 6.88
N ASN A 108 3.13 -24.37 6.06
CA ASN A 108 4.28 -25.13 6.52
C ASN A 108 5.53 -24.74 5.71
N PRO A 109 6.59 -24.23 6.35
CA PRO A 109 7.84 -23.89 5.66
C PRO A 109 8.44 -25.02 4.85
N GLY A 110 8.21 -26.28 5.26
CA GLY A 110 8.66 -27.48 4.53
C GLY A 110 7.92 -27.74 3.20
N GLU A 111 6.82 -27.01 2.93
CA GLU A 111 6.01 -27.12 1.71
C GLU A 111 6.28 -26.02 0.69
N VAL A 112 7.27 -25.15 0.96
CA VAL A 112 7.65 -24.07 0.05
C VAL A 112 8.14 -24.66 -1.28
N ARG A 113 7.52 -24.23 -2.37
CA ARG A 113 7.81 -24.68 -3.73
C ARG A 113 7.62 -23.56 -4.74
N PRO A 114 8.10 -23.71 -5.99
CA PRO A 114 7.77 -22.76 -7.05
C PRO A 114 6.25 -22.69 -7.25
N VAL A 115 5.66 -21.50 -7.15
CA VAL A 115 4.21 -21.26 -7.29
C VAL A 115 3.84 -20.35 -8.43
N ALA A 116 4.77 -19.44 -8.82
CA ALA A 116 4.54 -18.48 -9.91
C ALA A 116 5.86 -18.05 -10.54
N LYS A 117 5.74 -17.29 -11.64
CA LYS A 117 6.83 -16.48 -12.19
C LYS A 117 6.45 -15.01 -12.07
N GLY A 118 7.22 -14.23 -11.32
CA GLY A 118 7.11 -12.79 -11.24
C GLY A 118 8.14 -12.07 -12.12
N ALA A 119 8.11 -10.75 -12.12
CA ALA A 119 9.05 -9.91 -12.87
C ALA A 119 10.52 -10.14 -12.44
N SER A 120 10.72 -10.44 -11.15
CA SER A 120 12.05 -10.69 -10.56
C SER A 120 12.51 -12.15 -10.63
N GLY A 121 11.69 -13.05 -11.21
CA GLY A 121 12.03 -14.47 -11.34
C GLY A 121 10.97 -15.41 -10.77
N THR A 122 11.42 -16.59 -10.35
CA THR A 122 10.53 -17.60 -9.77
C THR A 122 10.11 -17.20 -8.36
N VAL A 123 8.80 -17.23 -8.11
CA VAL A 123 8.22 -16.99 -6.78
C VAL A 123 8.05 -18.34 -6.08
N TYR A 124 8.56 -18.43 -4.87
CA TYR A 124 8.43 -19.60 -4.01
C TYR A 124 7.41 -19.33 -2.90
N GLY A 125 6.55 -20.27 -2.63
CA GLY A 125 5.53 -20.12 -1.61
C GLY A 125 4.77 -21.42 -1.32
N VAL A 126 3.81 -21.32 -0.42
CA VAL A 126 2.91 -22.39 -0.04
C VAL A 126 1.49 -22.03 -0.46
N PRO A 127 0.83 -22.80 -1.34
CA PRO A 127 -0.57 -22.55 -1.68
C PRO A 127 -1.45 -22.61 -0.43
N ALA A 128 -2.39 -21.69 -0.36
CA ALA A 128 -3.37 -21.58 0.72
C ALA A 128 -4.76 -21.29 0.17
N ARG A 129 -5.78 -21.44 0.99
CA ARG A 129 -7.16 -21.06 0.70
C ARG A 129 -7.69 -20.28 1.88
N LEU A 130 -8.27 -19.12 1.58
CA LEU A 130 -8.89 -18.24 2.57
C LEU A 130 -10.39 -18.56 2.59
N GLU A 131 -10.93 -18.81 3.78
CA GLU A 131 -12.34 -19.22 3.92
C GLU A 131 -13.28 -18.08 3.57
N HIS A 132 -13.07 -16.91 4.16
CA HIS A 132 -13.88 -15.72 3.96
C HIS A 132 -13.01 -14.49 3.81
N VAL A 133 -13.14 -13.78 2.69
CA VAL A 133 -12.40 -12.54 2.40
C VAL A 133 -13.40 -11.41 2.17
N GLN A 134 -13.23 -10.31 2.87
CA GLN A 134 -14.13 -9.16 2.82
C GLN A 134 -13.36 -7.85 2.57
N LEU A 135 -13.89 -7.04 1.68
CA LEU A 135 -13.44 -5.67 1.43
C LEU A 135 -14.66 -4.76 1.39
N GLY A 136 -14.91 -4.04 2.47
CA GLY A 136 -16.15 -3.29 2.64
C GLY A 136 -17.37 -4.21 2.67
N GLU A 137 -18.31 -4.01 1.76
CA GLU A 137 -19.48 -4.87 1.58
C GLU A 137 -19.24 -6.00 0.56
N ILE A 138 -18.07 -6.04 -0.07
CA ILE A 138 -17.71 -7.06 -1.05
C ILE A 138 -17.15 -8.27 -0.30
N GLU A 139 -17.78 -9.42 -0.46
CA GLU A 139 -17.41 -10.66 0.19
C GLU A 139 -17.13 -11.77 -0.83
N ALA A 140 -16.18 -12.63 -0.51
CA ALA A 140 -15.86 -13.81 -1.32
C ALA A 140 -15.39 -14.96 -0.45
N ASP A 141 -15.97 -16.15 -0.68
CA ASP A 141 -15.60 -17.37 0.02
C ASP A 141 -14.62 -18.21 -0.79
N GLY A 142 -13.79 -18.95 -0.06
CA GLY A 142 -12.89 -19.94 -0.62
C GLY A 142 -11.92 -19.37 -1.64
N VAL A 143 -11.30 -18.22 -1.30
CA VAL A 143 -10.39 -17.50 -2.21
C VAL A 143 -9.02 -18.18 -2.25
N GLU A 144 -8.50 -18.41 -3.44
CA GLU A 144 -7.14 -18.96 -3.61
C GLU A 144 -6.09 -17.93 -3.22
N ALA A 145 -5.09 -18.39 -2.47
CA ALA A 145 -3.99 -17.58 -1.99
C ALA A 145 -2.66 -18.36 -2.03
N VAL A 146 -1.58 -17.66 -1.81
CA VAL A 146 -0.25 -18.22 -1.61
C VAL A 146 0.44 -17.48 -0.46
N VAL A 147 1.07 -18.20 0.45
CA VAL A 147 1.98 -17.61 1.43
C VAL A 147 3.36 -17.55 0.82
N VAL A 148 3.92 -16.36 0.71
CA VAL A 148 5.25 -16.09 0.16
C VAL A 148 6.16 -15.64 1.30
N PRO A 149 6.96 -16.58 1.88
CA PRO A 149 7.72 -16.28 3.09
C PRO A 149 8.88 -15.31 2.86
N GLU A 150 9.38 -15.22 1.64
CA GLU A 150 10.53 -14.38 1.32
C GLU A 150 10.31 -13.60 0.02
N GLY A 151 10.83 -12.36 -0.03
CA GLY A 151 10.82 -11.53 -1.24
C GLY A 151 9.53 -10.74 -1.46
N LEU A 152 8.54 -10.83 -0.56
CA LEU A 152 7.32 -10.04 -0.60
C LEU A 152 7.33 -9.03 0.57
N GLY A 153 7.34 -7.73 0.25
CA GLY A 153 7.40 -6.65 1.25
C GLY A 153 6.04 -6.28 1.86
N ILE A 154 4.95 -6.61 1.16
CA ILE A 154 3.57 -6.35 1.55
C ILE A 154 2.67 -7.39 0.89
N SER A 155 1.59 -7.78 1.55
CA SER A 155 0.60 -8.68 0.97
C SER A 155 -0.12 -8.06 -0.22
N LEU A 156 -0.46 -8.90 -1.22
CA LEU A 156 -1.10 -8.47 -2.47
C LEU A 156 -2.53 -8.98 -2.54
N LEU A 157 -3.46 -8.10 -2.90
CA LEU A 157 -4.83 -8.44 -3.23
C LEU A 157 -4.93 -8.69 -4.75
N GLY A 158 -4.93 -9.96 -5.15
CA GLY A 158 -4.85 -10.37 -6.55
C GLY A 158 -6.17 -10.79 -7.17
N GLN A 159 -6.09 -11.32 -8.40
CA GLN A 159 -7.24 -11.65 -9.25
C GLN A 159 -8.15 -12.73 -8.68
N SER A 160 -7.67 -13.63 -7.81
CA SER A 160 -8.52 -14.62 -7.15
C SER A 160 -9.66 -13.98 -6.33
N PHE A 161 -9.47 -12.74 -5.86
CA PHE A 161 -10.50 -11.92 -5.24
C PHE A 161 -11.06 -10.89 -6.23
N LEU A 162 -10.20 -10.11 -6.91
CA LEU A 162 -10.62 -8.99 -7.75
C LEU A 162 -11.58 -9.41 -8.88
N SER A 163 -11.46 -10.62 -9.41
CA SER A 163 -12.41 -11.16 -10.41
C SER A 163 -13.81 -11.43 -9.86
N LYS A 164 -13.98 -11.47 -8.55
CA LYS A 164 -15.28 -11.67 -7.87
C LYS A 164 -15.97 -10.36 -7.50
N VAL A 165 -15.26 -9.24 -7.64
CA VAL A 165 -15.72 -7.90 -7.25
C VAL A 165 -16.72 -7.29 -8.21
N GLY A 166 -17.02 -7.92 -9.34
CA GLY A 166 -17.92 -7.38 -10.37
C GLY A 166 -17.20 -6.40 -11.28
N ARG A 167 -16.89 -5.20 -10.82
CA ARG A 167 -16.19 -4.14 -11.58
C ARG A 167 -14.94 -3.65 -10.85
N VAL A 168 -13.88 -3.45 -11.62
CA VAL A 168 -12.66 -2.73 -11.18
C VAL A 168 -12.43 -1.60 -12.16
N GLU A 169 -12.57 -0.36 -11.72
CA GLU A 169 -12.35 0.83 -12.54
C GLU A 169 -11.28 1.70 -11.92
N MET A 170 -10.35 2.19 -12.73
CA MET A 170 -9.31 3.11 -12.31
C MET A 170 -9.43 4.40 -13.11
N SER A 171 -9.59 5.52 -12.43
CA SER A 171 -9.66 6.84 -13.03
C SER A 171 -8.88 7.83 -12.18
N ASP A 172 -7.89 8.49 -12.78
CA ASP A 172 -7.01 9.44 -12.10
C ASP A 172 -6.40 8.86 -10.80
N ASP A 173 -6.72 9.47 -9.67
CA ASP A 173 -6.22 9.08 -8.35
C ASP A 173 -7.21 8.19 -7.57
N ARG A 174 -8.16 7.53 -8.27
CA ARG A 174 -9.17 6.68 -7.65
C ARG A 174 -9.23 5.31 -8.30
N MET A 175 -9.47 4.31 -7.49
CA MET A 175 -9.84 2.97 -7.92
C MET A 175 -11.19 2.64 -7.27
N THR A 176 -12.19 2.28 -8.10
CA THR A 176 -13.51 1.86 -7.66
C THR A 176 -13.64 0.36 -7.85
N LEU A 177 -14.06 -0.34 -6.80
CA LEU A 177 -14.27 -1.77 -6.76
C LEU A 177 -15.75 -2.04 -6.44
N GLY A 178 -16.42 -2.92 -7.19
CA GLY A 178 -17.83 -3.25 -7.00
C GLY A 178 -18.77 -2.53 -7.98
N GLY A 179 -20.10 -2.65 -7.78
CA GLY A 179 -21.15 -2.08 -8.63
C GLY A 179 -21.90 -3.10 -9.47
#